data_bfe862594bc8582f7282bc67eb115934
#
_entry.id   bfe862594bc8582f7282bc67eb115934
#
_cell.length_a   1.000
_cell.length_b   1.000
_cell.length_c   1.000
_cell.angle_alpha   90.00
_cell.angle_beta   90.00
_cell.angle_gamma   90.00
#
_symmetry.space_group_name_H-M   'P 1'
#
loop_
_entity.id
_entity.type
_entity.pdbx_description
1 polymer ?
#
loop_
_entity_poly.entity_id
_entity_poly.type
_entity_poly.pdbx_seq_one_letter_code
_entity_poly.pdbx_strand_id
1 'polypeptide(L)'
;MSRQPSSLVAQRNEGLLQRIRELKAEHPFWGYRRIWAYLHFVERRPVNKKRVRRVMRAHRLVVTPHLRLTAKRTPTGRKPKPTKPNEWWGSDMTKVLVEGGGWMYIVVVLDWYTKTIVGHYAGMRCTAQHWLLALDIAVNRQFPEGVQGKGLSLMSDNGCQPTSTAFMRACGTLGIQQAFTSYNNPKGNADTERLIRTLKEEGL
;
A
#
# COMPACT_ATOMS: atom_id res chain seq x y z
N MET A 1 -32.50 -15.73 -3.31
CA MET A 1 -33.36 -15.04 -4.29
C MET A 1 -33.70 -13.64 -3.76
N SER A 2 -33.22 -12.57 -4.41
CA SER A 2 -33.56 -11.20 -4.00
C SER A 2 -34.92 -10.81 -4.57
N ARG A 3 -35.84 -10.45 -3.69
CA ARG A 3 -37.18 -9.98 -4.06
C ARG A 3 -37.09 -8.76 -4.99
N GLN A 4 -37.62 -8.82 -6.19
CA GLN A 4 -37.67 -7.65 -7.07
C GLN A 4 -38.57 -6.56 -6.42
N PRO A 5 -38.15 -5.28 -6.45
CA PRO A 5 -38.96 -4.21 -5.91
C PRO A 5 -40.27 -4.09 -6.71
N SER A 6 -41.37 -3.80 -6.02
CA SER A 6 -42.66 -3.55 -6.69
C SER A 6 -42.54 -2.36 -7.65
N SER A 7 -43.33 -2.36 -8.73
CA SER A 7 -43.35 -1.31 -9.76
C SER A 7 -43.48 0.11 -9.19
N LEU A 8 -44.28 0.29 -8.15
CA LEU A 8 -44.46 1.55 -7.41
C LEU A 8 -43.17 2.04 -6.73
N VAL A 9 -42.33 1.11 -6.23
CA VAL A 9 -41.04 1.46 -5.60
C VAL A 9 -40.02 1.83 -6.66
N ALA A 10 -40.04 1.17 -7.82
CA ALA A 10 -39.19 1.50 -8.95
C ALA A 10 -39.49 2.93 -9.45
N GLN A 11 -40.77 3.21 -9.68
CA GLN A 11 -41.26 4.52 -10.13
C GLN A 11 -40.89 5.67 -9.17
N ARG A 12 -41.06 5.45 -7.84
CA ARG A 12 -40.61 6.42 -6.81
C ARG A 12 -39.10 6.66 -6.77
N ASN A 13 -38.32 5.71 -7.24
CA ASN A 13 -36.84 5.82 -7.24
C ASN A 13 -36.28 6.41 -8.53
N GLU A 14 -37.08 6.53 -9.60
CA GLU A 14 -36.60 6.95 -10.90
C GLU A 14 -36.04 8.36 -10.91
N GLY A 15 -36.75 9.34 -10.36
CA GLY A 15 -36.22 10.71 -10.22
C GLY A 15 -35.04 10.85 -9.27
N LEU A 16 -34.95 9.97 -8.26
CA LEU A 16 -33.77 9.91 -7.40
C LEU A 16 -32.56 9.27 -8.12
N LEU A 17 -32.81 8.23 -8.89
CA LEU A 17 -31.76 7.53 -9.66
C LEU A 17 -31.17 8.44 -10.72
N GLN A 18 -32.02 9.18 -11.46
CA GLN A 18 -31.57 10.12 -12.47
C GLN A 18 -30.63 11.17 -11.85
N ARG A 19 -31.04 11.77 -10.73
CA ARG A 19 -30.22 12.78 -10.05
C ARG A 19 -28.90 12.20 -9.50
N ILE A 20 -28.92 10.97 -8.99
CA ILE A 20 -27.70 10.27 -8.56
C ILE A 20 -26.77 10.02 -9.75
N ARG A 21 -27.27 9.70 -10.95
CA ARG A 21 -26.46 9.52 -12.15
C ARG A 21 -25.77 10.82 -12.58
N GLU A 22 -26.48 11.93 -12.55
CA GLU A 22 -25.93 13.26 -12.86
C GLU A 22 -24.80 13.60 -11.88
N LEU A 23 -25.04 13.49 -10.57
CA LEU A 23 -24.01 13.71 -9.55
C LEU A 23 -22.82 12.76 -9.67
N LYS A 24 -23.04 11.54 -10.15
CA LYS A 24 -21.96 10.58 -10.41
C LYS A 24 -21.18 10.92 -11.69
N ALA A 25 -21.79 11.55 -12.69
CA ALA A 25 -21.10 12.05 -13.87
C ALA A 25 -20.19 13.22 -13.51
N GLU A 26 -20.66 14.15 -12.68
CA GLU A 26 -19.88 15.29 -12.19
C GLU A 26 -18.78 14.85 -11.18
N HIS A 27 -19.11 13.86 -10.33
CA HIS A 27 -18.28 13.41 -9.23
C HIS A 27 -18.13 11.88 -9.20
N PRO A 28 -17.36 11.27 -10.10
CA PRO A 28 -17.25 9.80 -10.25
C PRO A 28 -16.88 9.06 -8.98
N PHE A 29 -16.06 9.68 -8.11
CA PHE A 29 -15.54 9.05 -6.88
C PHE A 29 -16.41 9.28 -5.64
N TRP A 30 -17.58 9.96 -5.77
CA TRP A 30 -18.46 10.16 -4.63
C TRP A 30 -19.18 8.87 -4.25
N GLY A 31 -18.97 8.42 -3.01
CA GLY A 31 -19.72 7.34 -2.39
C GLY A 31 -21.10 7.80 -1.92
N TYR A 32 -21.97 6.86 -1.57
CA TYR A 32 -23.36 7.13 -1.17
C TYR A 32 -23.50 8.15 -0.02
N ARG A 33 -22.48 8.27 0.88
CA ARG A 33 -22.52 9.25 1.98
C ARG A 33 -22.42 10.68 1.47
N ARG A 34 -21.52 10.94 0.51
CA ARG A 34 -21.35 12.27 -0.11
C ARG A 34 -22.54 12.61 -0.98
N ILE A 35 -23.01 11.69 -1.82
CA ILE A 35 -24.23 11.85 -2.62
C ILE A 35 -25.43 12.16 -1.74
N TRP A 36 -25.62 11.41 -0.65
CA TRP A 36 -26.70 11.69 0.29
C TRP A 36 -26.57 13.07 0.94
N ALA A 37 -25.38 13.44 1.40
CA ALA A 37 -25.15 14.74 2.02
C ALA A 37 -25.45 15.89 1.06
N TYR A 38 -25.03 15.78 -0.18
CA TYR A 38 -25.31 16.78 -1.21
C TYR A 38 -26.84 16.92 -1.45
N LEU A 39 -27.53 15.82 -1.69
CA LEU A 39 -28.98 15.79 -1.88
C LEU A 39 -29.72 16.39 -0.68
N HIS A 40 -29.28 16.07 0.55
CA HIS A 40 -29.95 16.48 1.77
C HIS A 40 -29.68 17.92 2.16
N PHE A 41 -28.42 18.35 2.16
CA PHE A 41 -27.99 19.66 2.67
C PHE A 41 -27.93 20.74 1.60
N VAL A 42 -27.53 20.39 0.36
CA VAL A 42 -27.42 21.37 -0.75
C VAL A 42 -28.72 21.48 -1.51
N GLU A 43 -29.27 20.36 -1.95
CA GLU A 43 -30.54 20.35 -2.72
C GLU A 43 -31.76 20.34 -1.84
N ARG A 44 -31.63 20.26 -0.49
CA ARG A 44 -32.69 20.20 0.50
C ARG A 44 -33.74 19.13 0.19
N ARG A 45 -33.34 18.04 -0.44
CA ARG A 45 -34.19 16.89 -0.72
C ARG A 45 -34.33 16.00 0.52
N PRO A 46 -35.51 15.77 1.06
CA PRO A 46 -35.72 14.88 2.20
C PRO A 46 -35.59 13.41 1.76
N VAL A 47 -34.34 12.93 1.65
CA VAL A 47 -34.05 11.55 1.26
C VAL A 47 -33.31 10.82 2.37
N ASN A 48 -33.70 9.57 2.65
CA ASN A 48 -33.05 8.76 3.65
C ASN A 48 -31.73 8.18 3.09
N LYS A 49 -30.66 8.28 3.88
CA LYS A 49 -29.33 7.75 3.55
C LYS A 49 -29.35 6.27 3.13
N LYS A 50 -30.14 5.43 3.83
CA LYS A 50 -30.32 4.01 3.48
C LYS A 50 -30.95 3.82 2.11
N ARG A 51 -31.87 4.72 1.72
CA ARG A 51 -32.51 4.69 0.39
C ARG A 51 -31.51 5.02 -0.71
N VAL A 52 -30.72 6.08 -0.56
CA VAL A 52 -29.63 6.44 -1.52
C VAL A 52 -28.68 5.27 -1.70
N ARG A 53 -28.20 4.67 -0.60
CA ARG A 53 -27.32 3.50 -0.66
C ARG A 53 -27.93 2.32 -1.41
N ARG A 54 -29.22 2.05 -1.18
CA ARG A 54 -29.95 0.95 -1.83
C ARG A 54 -30.06 1.18 -3.33
N VAL A 55 -30.46 2.37 -3.77
CA VAL A 55 -30.56 2.75 -5.18
C VAL A 55 -29.20 2.66 -5.86
N MET A 56 -28.16 3.25 -5.28
CA MET A 56 -26.80 3.17 -5.84
C MET A 56 -26.30 1.73 -5.97
N ARG A 57 -26.60 0.85 -4.99
CA ARG A 57 -26.21 -0.56 -5.03
C ARG A 57 -26.96 -1.32 -6.14
N ALA A 58 -28.26 -1.11 -6.26
CA ALA A 58 -29.11 -1.77 -7.27
C ALA A 58 -28.66 -1.44 -8.70
N HIS A 59 -28.13 -0.22 -8.93
CA HIS A 59 -27.71 0.25 -10.24
C HIS A 59 -26.17 0.28 -10.44
N ARG A 60 -25.41 -0.43 -9.59
CA ARG A 60 -23.94 -0.54 -9.64
C ARG A 60 -23.20 0.80 -9.63
N LEU A 61 -23.79 1.83 -9.02
CA LEU A 61 -23.22 3.18 -8.89
C LEU A 61 -22.37 3.35 -7.62
N VAL A 62 -22.22 2.29 -6.83
CA VAL A 62 -21.38 2.30 -5.63
C VAL A 62 -19.92 2.27 -6.09
N VAL A 63 -19.12 3.18 -5.55
CA VAL A 63 -17.67 3.13 -5.72
C VAL A 63 -17.18 1.81 -5.15
N THR A 64 -16.56 0.99 -5.99
CA THR A 64 -15.94 -0.26 -5.55
C THR A 64 -14.89 0.11 -4.50
N PRO A 65 -14.92 -0.46 -3.30
CA PRO A 65 -13.83 -0.24 -2.36
C PRO A 65 -12.56 -0.61 -3.09
N HIS A 66 -11.57 0.28 -3.08
CA HIS A 66 -10.21 -0.16 -3.43
C HIS A 66 -9.93 -1.37 -2.55
N LEU A 67 -9.75 -2.52 -3.17
CA LEU A 67 -9.20 -3.66 -2.49
C LEU A 67 -7.89 -3.16 -1.88
N ARG A 68 -7.89 -2.93 -0.57
CA ARG A 68 -6.64 -2.74 0.14
C ARG A 68 -5.89 -4.03 -0.08
N LEU A 69 -4.82 -3.93 -0.87
CA LEU A 69 -3.86 -5.01 -0.94
C LEU A 69 -3.36 -5.20 0.49
N THR A 70 -3.92 -6.18 1.18
CA THR A 70 -3.46 -6.56 2.50
C THR A 70 -2.24 -7.43 2.27
N ALA A 71 -1.07 -6.87 2.51
CA ALA A 71 0.14 -7.67 2.54
C ALA A 71 -0.02 -8.78 3.60
N LYS A 72 0.37 -10.00 3.26
CA LYS A 72 0.37 -11.12 4.20
C LYS A 72 1.35 -10.79 5.31
N ARG A 73 0.84 -10.57 6.54
CA ARG A 73 1.70 -10.44 7.71
C ARG A 73 2.39 -11.77 7.93
N THR A 74 3.69 -11.75 8.12
CA THR A 74 4.41 -12.94 8.58
C THR A 74 3.81 -13.33 9.94
N PRO A 75 3.34 -14.57 10.13
CA PRO A 75 2.88 -15.01 11.44
C PRO A 75 3.97 -14.75 12.48
N THR A 76 3.58 -14.50 13.73
CA THR A 76 4.47 -14.32 14.87
C THR A 76 5.30 -15.58 15.11
N GLY A 77 6.26 -15.82 14.26
CA GLY A 77 7.13 -16.97 14.23
C GLY A 77 8.59 -16.55 14.31
N ARG A 78 9.46 -17.54 14.25
CA ARG A 78 10.90 -17.30 14.17
C ARG A 78 11.23 -16.50 12.90
N LYS A 79 12.18 -15.56 13.02
CA LYS A 79 12.74 -14.85 11.89
C LYS A 79 13.15 -15.85 10.79
N PRO A 80 12.79 -15.64 9.51
CA PRO A 80 13.25 -16.47 8.41
C PRO A 80 14.78 -16.52 8.37
N LYS A 81 15.32 -17.72 8.15
CA LYS A 81 16.76 -17.92 7.95
C LYS A 81 16.97 -18.30 6.49
N PRO A 82 17.48 -17.41 5.64
CA PRO A 82 17.79 -17.74 4.26
C PRO A 82 18.89 -18.79 4.19
N THR A 83 18.81 -19.67 3.20
CA THR A 83 19.78 -20.74 2.95
C THR A 83 20.69 -20.42 1.79
N LYS A 84 20.34 -19.42 0.98
CA LYS A 84 21.06 -18.99 -0.22
C LYS A 84 20.89 -17.47 -0.46
N PRO A 85 21.75 -16.86 -1.29
CA PRO A 85 21.58 -15.48 -1.71
C PRO A 85 20.23 -15.24 -2.40
N ASN A 86 19.70 -14.03 -2.24
CA ASN A 86 18.47 -13.55 -2.92
C ASN A 86 17.20 -14.36 -2.57
N GLU A 87 17.16 -15.01 -1.41
CA GLU A 87 15.97 -15.67 -0.89
C GLU A 87 15.15 -14.72 -0.01
N TRP A 88 15.83 -14.00 0.88
CA TRP A 88 15.23 -13.00 1.75
C TRP A 88 16.03 -11.71 1.74
N TRP A 89 15.36 -10.64 1.41
CA TRP A 89 15.86 -9.29 1.59
C TRP A 89 15.17 -8.59 2.74
N GLY A 90 15.89 -7.71 3.43
CA GLY A 90 15.33 -6.78 4.39
C GLY A 90 15.44 -5.36 3.86
N SER A 91 14.37 -4.58 3.98
CA SER A 91 14.40 -3.15 3.65
C SER A 91 14.05 -2.33 4.88
N ASP A 92 14.77 -1.23 5.06
CA ASP A 92 14.57 -0.31 6.16
C ASP A 92 15.09 1.08 5.80
N MET A 93 14.73 2.08 6.58
CA MET A 93 15.05 3.47 6.36
C MET A 93 15.62 4.11 7.62
N THR A 94 16.64 4.91 7.44
CA THR A 94 17.15 5.79 8.50
C THR A 94 17.28 7.22 8.02
N LYS A 95 17.47 8.14 8.97
CA LYS A 95 17.82 9.52 8.69
C LYS A 95 19.08 9.89 9.44
N VAL A 96 19.88 10.72 8.82
CA VAL A 96 21.12 11.28 9.37
C VAL A 96 21.12 12.79 9.19
N LEU A 97 21.72 13.48 10.11
CA LEU A 97 21.93 14.92 10.02
C LEU A 97 23.27 15.17 9.35
N VAL A 98 23.25 15.82 8.20
CA VAL A 98 24.46 16.22 7.47
C VAL A 98 24.77 17.65 7.81
N GLU A 99 25.99 17.92 8.24
CA GLU A 99 26.45 19.27 8.58
C GLU A 99 26.32 20.21 7.37
N GLY A 100 25.66 21.34 7.56
CA GLY A 100 25.36 22.28 6.47
C GLY A 100 24.30 21.85 5.47
N GLY A 101 23.85 20.57 5.47
CA GLY A 101 22.90 20.02 4.52
C GLY A 101 21.53 19.66 5.08
N GLY A 102 21.42 19.55 6.42
CA GLY A 102 20.16 19.16 7.07
C GLY A 102 19.91 17.65 7.11
N TRP A 103 18.64 17.26 7.25
CA TRP A 103 18.30 15.84 7.35
C TRP A 103 18.32 15.13 6.00
N MET A 104 19.10 14.05 5.93
CA MET A 104 19.12 13.13 4.78
C MET A 104 18.52 11.78 5.17
N TYR A 105 17.76 11.20 4.26
CA TYR A 105 17.15 9.88 4.40
C TYR A 105 17.94 8.86 3.60
N ILE A 106 18.16 7.71 4.20
CA ILE A 106 18.84 6.58 3.57
C ILE A 106 17.91 5.37 3.65
N VAL A 107 17.55 4.82 2.49
CA VAL A 107 16.83 3.55 2.37
C VAL A 107 17.83 2.50 1.96
N VAL A 108 17.83 1.35 2.62
CA VAL A 108 18.71 0.22 2.29
C VAL A 108 17.89 -1.03 1.99
N VAL A 109 18.38 -1.82 1.04
CA VAL A 109 17.90 -3.19 0.78
C VAL A 109 19.09 -4.12 1.01
N LEU A 110 18.95 -4.98 2.00
CA LEU A 110 19.98 -5.91 2.49
C LEU A 110 19.62 -7.35 2.13
N ASP A 111 20.51 -8.06 1.46
CA ASP A 111 20.40 -9.51 1.38
C ASP A 111 20.76 -10.15 2.73
N TRP A 112 19.82 -10.88 3.31
CA TRP A 112 20.02 -11.47 4.64
C TRP A 112 20.98 -12.64 4.67
N TYR A 113 21.24 -13.29 3.55
CA TYR A 113 22.22 -14.38 3.48
C TYR A 113 23.64 -13.83 3.39
N THR A 114 23.92 -12.99 2.39
CA THR A 114 25.26 -12.46 2.12
C THR A 114 25.62 -11.28 3.01
N LYS A 115 24.65 -10.64 3.68
CA LYS A 115 24.81 -9.40 4.45
C LYS A 115 25.29 -8.22 3.59
N THR A 116 25.04 -8.27 2.29
CA THR A 116 25.42 -7.24 1.33
C THR A 116 24.26 -6.28 1.07
N ILE A 117 24.53 -4.99 0.97
CA ILE A 117 23.57 -4.00 0.50
C ILE A 117 23.42 -4.18 -1.00
N VAL A 118 22.26 -4.70 -1.41
CA VAL A 118 21.95 -4.96 -2.83
C VAL A 118 21.32 -3.76 -3.52
N GLY A 119 20.65 -2.87 -2.77
CA GLY A 119 20.11 -1.62 -3.27
C GLY A 119 20.05 -0.56 -2.18
N HIS A 120 20.09 0.71 -2.59
CA HIS A 120 20.02 1.83 -1.66
C HIS A 120 19.47 3.08 -2.35
N TYR A 121 19.01 4.01 -1.53
CA TYR A 121 18.68 5.38 -1.92
C TYR A 121 19.15 6.31 -0.82
N ALA A 122 19.70 7.47 -1.20
CA ALA A 122 20.01 8.55 -0.27
C ALA A 122 19.52 9.90 -0.82
N GLY A 123 18.87 10.71 0.03
CA GLY A 123 18.36 12.01 -0.39
C GLY A 123 17.59 12.74 0.68
N MET A 124 17.20 13.98 0.39
CA MET A 124 16.53 14.89 1.32
C MET A 124 15.03 14.54 1.56
N ARG A 125 14.48 13.60 0.81
CA ARG A 125 13.08 13.16 0.92
C ARG A 125 13.01 11.65 0.97
N CYS A 126 12.01 11.10 1.68
CA CYS A 126 11.74 9.68 1.73
C CYS A 126 10.25 9.41 1.53
N THR A 127 9.87 9.08 0.31
CA THR A 127 8.52 8.69 -0.09
C THR A 127 8.52 7.24 -0.58
N ALA A 128 7.35 6.69 -0.89
CA ALA A 128 7.24 5.37 -1.49
C ALA A 128 8.03 5.24 -2.81
N GLN A 129 8.15 6.32 -3.59
CA GLN A 129 8.95 6.33 -4.82
C GLN A 129 10.44 6.11 -4.55
N HIS A 130 10.97 6.69 -3.48
CA HIS A 130 12.39 6.51 -3.09
C HIS A 130 12.68 5.09 -2.60
N TRP A 131 11.70 4.46 -1.94
CA TRP A 131 11.77 3.04 -1.61
C TRP A 131 11.74 2.17 -2.86
N LEU A 132 10.92 2.54 -3.86
CA LEU A 132 10.90 1.87 -5.16
C LEU A 132 12.22 2.01 -5.90
N LEU A 133 12.87 3.17 -5.87
CA LEU A 133 14.21 3.36 -6.47
C LEU A 133 15.24 2.43 -5.83
N ALA A 134 15.26 2.32 -4.50
CA ALA A 134 16.17 1.40 -3.81
C ALA A 134 15.89 -0.06 -4.19
N LEU A 135 14.62 -0.44 -4.30
CA LEU A 135 14.21 -1.78 -4.72
C LEU A 135 14.55 -2.04 -6.20
N ASP A 136 14.35 -1.07 -7.07
CA ASP A 136 14.67 -1.16 -8.50
C ASP A 136 16.17 -1.41 -8.72
N ILE A 137 17.03 -0.64 -8.05
CA ILE A 137 18.49 -0.86 -8.06
C ILE A 137 18.84 -2.28 -7.60
N ALA A 138 18.21 -2.75 -6.51
CA ALA A 138 18.44 -4.09 -5.98
C ALA A 138 18.05 -5.18 -6.99
N VAL A 139 16.85 -5.06 -7.56
CA VAL A 139 16.32 -6.04 -8.51
C VAL A 139 17.15 -6.07 -9.78
N ASN A 140 17.44 -4.93 -10.40
CA ASN A 140 18.22 -4.88 -11.64
C ASN A 140 19.65 -5.40 -11.45
N ARG A 141 20.25 -5.14 -10.29
CA ARG A 141 21.61 -5.61 -9.96
C ARG A 141 21.68 -7.13 -9.72
N GLN A 142 20.68 -7.69 -9.02
CA GLN A 142 20.71 -9.08 -8.60
C GLN A 142 20.00 -10.02 -9.59
N PHE A 143 19.06 -9.49 -10.37
CA PHE A 143 18.25 -10.24 -11.32
C PHE A 143 18.18 -9.55 -12.68
N PRO A 144 19.28 -9.46 -13.41
CA PRO A 144 19.30 -8.77 -14.72
C PRO A 144 18.32 -9.39 -15.74
N GLU A 145 18.00 -10.66 -15.59
CA GLU A 145 17.02 -11.37 -16.42
C GLU A 145 15.58 -11.36 -15.87
N GLY A 146 15.37 -10.60 -14.77
CA GLY A 146 14.09 -10.50 -14.08
C GLY A 146 13.98 -11.37 -12.83
N VAL A 147 13.22 -10.86 -11.84
CA VAL A 147 13.04 -11.47 -10.52
C VAL A 147 11.82 -12.37 -10.44
N GLN A 148 10.92 -12.30 -11.42
CA GLN A 148 9.67 -13.03 -11.42
C GLN A 148 9.89 -14.55 -11.37
N GLY A 149 9.20 -15.24 -10.46
CA GLY A 149 9.36 -16.70 -10.30
C GLY A 149 10.62 -17.15 -9.54
N LYS A 150 11.49 -16.25 -9.11
CA LYS A 150 12.73 -16.60 -8.38
C LYS A 150 12.50 -16.84 -6.88
N GLY A 151 11.29 -16.60 -6.36
CA GLY A 151 10.92 -16.88 -4.96
C GLY A 151 11.47 -15.88 -3.95
N LEU A 152 11.84 -14.66 -4.38
CA LEU A 152 12.34 -13.60 -3.51
C LEU A 152 11.27 -13.15 -2.52
N SER A 153 11.64 -13.02 -1.25
CA SER A 153 10.83 -12.43 -0.18
C SER A 153 11.47 -11.14 0.33
N LEU A 154 10.67 -10.11 0.56
CA LEU A 154 11.10 -8.82 1.06
C LEU A 154 10.45 -8.54 2.42
N MET A 155 11.26 -8.40 3.46
CA MET A 155 10.84 -8.00 4.81
C MET A 155 11.01 -6.49 4.98
N SER A 156 9.99 -5.84 5.53
CA SER A 156 10.05 -4.44 5.93
C SER A 156 9.28 -4.20 7.24
N ASP A 157 9.39 -3.01 7.79
CA ASP A 157 8.48 -2.55 8.83
C ASP A 157 7.08 -2.27 8.28
N ASN A 158 6.15 -1.85 9.17
CA ASN A 158 4.80 -1.43 8.79
C ASN A 158 4.72 0.08 8.48
N GLY A 159 5.81 0.71 8.08
CA GLY A 159 5.86 2.12 7.71
C GLY A 159 4.92 2.45 6.54
N CYS A 160 4.60 3.74 6.38
CA CYS A 160 3.67 4.18 5.33
C CYS A 160 4.23 4.01 3.91
N GLN A 161 5.55 3.97 3.75
CA GLN A 161 6.19 3.80 2.46
C GLN A 161 6.08 2.35 1.93
N PRO A 162 6.53 1.29 2.67
CA PRO A 162 6.41 -0.09 2.20
C PRO A 162 4.97 -0.60 2.18
N THR A 163 4.06 0.01 2.96
CA THR A 163 2.62 -0.32 2.94
C THR A 163 1.82 0.51 1.92
N SER A 164 2.47 1.38 1.16
CA SER A 164 1.80 2.15 0.12
C SER A 164 1.31 1.27 -1.02
N THR A 165 0.19 1.66 -1.63
CA THR A 165 -0.38 0.92 -2.78
C THR A 165 0.62 0.80 -3.94
N ALA A 166 1.43 1.84 -4.19
CA ALA A 166 2.43 1.84 -5.25
C ALA A 166 3.52 0.78 -4.99
N PHE A 167 4.06 0.74 -3.78
CA PHE A 167 5.11 -0.21 -3.41
C PHE A 167 4.59 -1.66 -3.41
N MET A 168 3.42 -1.90 -2.82
CA MET A 168 2.80 -3.23 -2.82
C MET A 168 2.47 -3.74 -4.22
N ARG A 169 2.00 -2.85 -5.12
CA ARG A 169 1.76 -3.22 -6.54
C ARG A 169 3.05 -3.59 -7.25
N ALA A 170 4.11 -2.82 -7.07
CA ALA A 170 5.40 -3.11 -7.67
C ALA A 170 5.94 -4.47 -7.21
N CYS A 171 5.91 -4.76 -5.91
CA CYS A 171 6.28 -6.08 -5.38
C CYS A 171 5.43 -7.19 -6.01
N GLY A 172 4.10 -7.00 -6.09
CA GLY A 172 3.19 -7.96 -6.70
C GLY A 172 3.47 -8.21 -8.19
N THR A 173 3.72 -7.15 -8.97
CA THR A 173 4.09 -7.24 -10.39
C THR A 173 5.41 -7.97 -10.59
N LEU A 174 6.38 -7.73 -9.72
CA LEU A 174 7.69 -8.37 -9.74
C LEU A 174 7.68 -9.81 -9.17
N GLY A 175 6.54 -10.27 -8.63
CA GLY A 175 6.45 -11.59 -8.00
C GLY A 175 7.22 -11.70 -6.68
N ILE A 176 7.55 -10.56 -6.04
CA ILE A 176 8.24 -10.49 -4.76
C ILE A 176 7.22 -10.70 -3.63
N GLN A 177 7.47 -11.65 -2.75
CA GLN A 177 6.63 -11.91 -1.58
C GLN A 177 6.92 -10.89 -0.49
N GLN A 178 6.04 -9.92 -0.30
CA GLN A 178 6.20 -8.91 0.74
C GLN A 178 5.77 -9.44 2.10
N ALA A 179 6.65 -9.32 3.09
CA ALA A 179 6.42 -9.68 4.49
C ALA A 179 6.65 -8.46 5.39
N PHE A 180 5.94 -8.40 6.50
CA PHE A 180 6.04 -7.28 7.45
C PHE A 180 6.38 -7.79 8.85
N THR A 181 7.19 -7.02 9.57
CA THR A 181 7.41 -7.27 10.99
C THR A 181 6.10 -7.14 11.76
N SER A 182 5.84 -8.04 12.70
CA SER A 182 4.69 -7.90 13.58
C SER A 182 4.92 -6.78 14.61
N TYR A 183 3.85 -6.12 15.05
CA TYR A 183 3.87 -4.94 15.93
C TYR A 183 4.69 -5.12 17.23
N ASN A 184 4.89 -6.33 17.72
CA ASN A 184 5.62 -6.62 18.96
C ASN A 184 6.84 -7.53 18.74
N ASN A 185 7.35 -7.65 17.53
CA ASN A 185 8.51 -8.48 17.25
C ASN A 185 9.64 -7.68 16.57
N PRO A 186 10.45 -6.93 17.35
CA PRO A 186 11.58 -6.18 16.82
C PRO A 186 12.64 -7.07 16.19
N LYS A 187 12.62 -8.39 16.48
CA LYS A 187 13.58 -9.34 15.89
C LYS A 187 13.32 -9.66 14.43
N GLY A 188 12.17 -9.25 13.88
CA GLY A 188 11.77 -9.59 12.50
C GLY A 188 12.70 -9.00 11.43
N ASN A 189 13.23 -7.78 11.62
CA ASN A 189 14.13 -7.10 10.69
C ASN A 189 15.52 -6.81 11.29
N ALA A 190 15.91 -7.55 12.32
CA ALA A 190 17.10 -7.29 13.14
C ALA A 190 18.42 -7.23 12.35
N ASP A 191 18.54 -7.94 11.21
CA ASP A 191 19.77 -7.87 10.39
C ASP A 191 19.88 -6.50 9.70
N THR A 192 18.78 -5.98 9.17
CA THR A 192 18.74 -4.67 8.51
C THR A 192 18.90 -3.54 9.52
N GLU A 193 18.25 -3.66 10.70
CA GLU A 193 18.40 -2.71 11.80
C GLU A 193 19.86 -2.67 12.31
N ARG A 194 20.50 -3.84 12.43
CA ARG A 194 21.92 -3.94 12.82
C ARG A 194 22.83 -3.27 11.79
N LEU A 195 22.59 -3.51 10.49
CA LEU A 195 23.34 -2.83 9.44
C LEU A 195 23.21 -1.30 9.55
N ILE A 196 22.00 -0.80 9.72
CA ILE A 196 21.74 0.66 9.88
C ILE A 196 22.50 1.22 11.08
N ARG A 197 22.55 0.47 12.19
CA ARG A 197 23.32 0.88 13.36
C ARG A 197 24.81 0.98 13.01
N THR A 198 25.38 -0.05 12.38
CA THR A 198 26.79 -0.04 11.93
C THR A 198 27.07 1.13 10.99
N LEU A 199 26.19 1.41 10.03
CA LEU A 199 26.34 2.57 9.15
C LEU A 199 26.39 3.89 9.92
N LYS A 200 25.58 4.04 10.97
CA LYS A 200 25.56 5.24 11.81
C LYS A 200 26.80 5.38 12.72
N GLU A 201 27.35 4.26 13.16
CA GLU A 201 28.48 4.25 14.09
C GLU A 201 29.81 4.37 13.38
N GLU A 202 29.91 3.89 12.14
CA GLU A 202 31.21 3.75 11.43
C GLU A 202 31.30 4.56 10.13
N GLY A 203 30.22 5.02 9.56
CA GLY A 203 30.22 5.57 8.20
C GLY A 203 29.39 6.84 7.98
N LEU A 204 28.68 7.28 8.96
CA LEU A 204 27.81 8.47 8.93
C LEU A 204 28.07 9.32 10.17
#